data_07e56bb928860dc9352b52772d0378c7
#
_entry.id   07e56bb928860dc9352b52772d0378c7
#
_cell.length_a   1.000
_cell.length_b   1.000
_cell.length_c   1.000
_cell.angle_alpha   90.00
_cell.angle_beta   90.00
_cell.angle_gamma   90.00
#
_symmetry.space_group_name_H-M   'P 1'
#
loop_
_entity.id
_entity.type
_entity.pdbx_description
1 polymer ?
#
loop_
_entity_poly.entity_id
_entity_poly.type
_entity_poly.pdbx_seq_one_letter_code
_entity_poly.pdbx_strand_id
1 'polypeptide(L)'
;MRSRPVVSGTQDWKALPPAALSSVFNGPSCVSAYATSLAGSRGESQRSANSCGLDLHPGAVSPAVVWSAIIDRAEDLQPAGRSAWARYASLVNRASVPGTPQAWTRRLLRCGVAAGPAFVAVFSLEGAVRDGYRPLRHPVSSLALGPRGWIQAGNFAVAGTLFLAGAAGLARAGDAVASSRSAPALIGAAGAGLIGAAIFSTDPVSGYPPGTPDALTRPSRTGTLHNLAAIPVFLGLPAAALACGWRSWLAGQNRFSLYSCGSAVTMLTTMVLAGAGFGQSPRLVNLGGLFQRTSIITGFAWLTTLSAQALRRHANHCRSSMSQ
;
A
#
# COMPACT_ATOMS: atom_id res chain seq x y z
N MET A 1 33.72 -22.18 37.01
CA MET A 1 33.81 -20.97 36.20
C MET A 1 34.08 -21.37 34.75
N ARG A 2 33.06 -21.35 33.88
CA ARG A 2 33.25 -21.59 32.43
C ARG A 2 33.31 -20.21 31.76
N SER A 3 34.42 -19.93 31.12
CA SER A 3 34.68 -18.72 30.33
C SER A 3 33.69 -18.59 29.19
N ARG A 4 33.02 -17.41 29.12
CA ARG A 4 32.13 -17.02 28.02
C ARG A 4 32.95 -16.63 26.80
N PRO A 5 32.59 -17.01 25.57
CA PRO A 5 33.27 -16.52 24.38
C PRO A 5 32.89 -15.05 24.11
N VAL A 6 33.91 -14.19 24.08
CA VAL A 6 33.80 -12.81 23.60
C VAL A 6 33.92 -12.88 22.07
N VAL A 7 32.91 -12.53 21.34
CA VAL A 7 32.96 -12.45 19.88
C VAL A 7 33.38 -11.04 19.49
N SER A 8 34.67 -10.85 19.18
CA SER A 8 35.20 -9.61 18.58
C SER A 8 34.95 -9.59 17.08
N GLY A 9 34.60 -8.43 16.55
CA GLY A 9 34.16 -8.21 15.19
C GLY A 9 35.16 -8.70 14.12
N THR A 10 34.65 -9.48 13.22
CA THR A 10 35.09 -10.05 11.92
C THR A 10 35.00 -11.57 11.83
N GLN A 11 34.24 -12.27 12.67
CA GLN A 11 34.01 -13.70 12.48
C GLN A 11 32.92 -13.96 11.45
N ASP A 12 33.22 -14.84 10.52
CA ASP A 12 32.33 -15.28 9.45
C ASP A 12 31.19 -16.11 10.09
N TRP A 13 29.99 -15.51 10.19
CA TRP A 13 28.80 -16.10 10.82
C TRP A 13 28.35 -17.40 10.15
N LYS A 14 28.83 -17.68 8.94
CA LYS A 14 28.60 -18.95 8.23
C LYS A 14 29.32 -20.14 8.82
N ALA A 15 30.31 -19.91 9.69
CA ALA A 15 31.14 -20.95 10.31
C ALA A 15 30.62 -21.40 11.70
N LEU A 16 29.55 -20.80 12.24
CA LEU A 16 29.00 -21.18 13.55
C LEU A 16 28.09 -22.42 13.43
N PRO A 17 28.25 -23.44 14.29
CA PRO A 17 27.40 -24.61 14.28
C PRO A 17 25.94 -24.23 14.63
N PRO A 18 24.92 -24.91 14.06
CA PRO A 18 23.50 -24.60 14.24
C PRO A 18 23.03 -24.51 15.71
N ALA A 19 23.67 -25.25 16.61
CA ALA A 19 23.37 -25.24 18.05
C ALA A 19 23.77 -23.92 18.75
N ALA A 20 24.75 -23.18 18.25
CA ALA A 20 25.16 -21.90 18.83
C ALA A 20 24.22 -20.77 18.44
N LEU A 21 23.58 -20.84 17.27
CA LEU A 21 22.57 -19.86 16.82
C LEU A 21 21.22 -20.08 17.49
N SER A 22 20.83 -21.33 17.81
CA SER A 22 19.56 -21.62 18.46
C SER A 22 19.47 -21.09 19.89
N SER A 23 20.59 -20.95 20.61
CA SER A 23 20.59 -20.41 21.98
C SER A 23 20.42 -18.89 22.05
N VAL A 24 20.67 -18.17 20.96
CA VAL A 24 20.57 -16.70 20.90
C VAL A 24 19.12 -16.23 20.62
N PHE A 25 18.29 -17.08 20.01
CA PHE A 25 16.94 -16.70 19.56
C PHE A 25 15.79 -17.47 20.21
N ASN A 26 16.02 -18.18 21.30
CA ASN A 26 15.03 -19.05 21.94
C ASN A 26 14.06 -18.31 22.90
N GLY A 27 13.43 -17.22 22.46
CA GLY A 27 12.30 -16.64 23.22
C GLY A 27 11.65 -15.46 22.50
N PRO A 28 10.32 -15.33 22.57
CA PRO A 28 9.58 -14.20 21.98
C PRO A 28 10.02 -12.82 22.51
N SER A 29 10.63 -12.79 23.72
CA SER A 29 11.14 -11.57 24.35
C SER A 29 12.36 -10.97 23.67
N CYS A 30 13.23 -11.78 23.05
CA CYS A 30 14.46 -11.30 22.40
C CYS A 30 14.17 -10.64 21.05
N VAL A 31 13.19 -11.13 20.30
CA VAL A 31 12.77 -10.53 19.02
C VAL A 31 12.10 -9.18 19.24
N SER A 32 11.30 -9.03 20.30
CA SER A 32 10.67 -7.77 20.68
C SER A 32 11.69 -6.72 21.12
N ALA A 33 12.72 -7.10 21.88
CA ALA A 33 13.79 -6.20 22.33
C ALA A 33 14.60 -5.62 21.17
N TYR A 34 14.82 -6.43 20.12
CA TYR A 34 15.56 -5.99 18.93
C TYR A 34 14.73 -5.05 18.05
N ALA A 35 13.42 -5.30 17.91
CA ALA A 35 12.52 -4.42 17.18
C ALA A 35 12.42 -3.03 17.84
N THR A 36 12.45 -2.96 19.16
CA THR A 36 12.42 -1.71 19.95
C THR A 36 13.74 -0.93 19.81
N SER A 37 14.87 -1.62 19.68
CA SER A 37 16.19 -1.02 19.46
C SER A 37 16.29 -0.31 18.09
N LEU A 38 15.64 -0.85 17.07
CA LEU A 38 15.57 -0.25 15.73
C LEU A 38 14.65 0.99 15.67
N ALA A 39 13.70 1.11 16.62
CA ALA A 39 12.77 2.24 16.71
C ALA A 39 13.33 3.48 17.43
N GLY A 40 14.58 3.49 17.88
CA GLY A 40 15.32 4.70 18.28
C GLY A 40 15.17 5.20 19.72
N SER A 41 14.62 4.40 20.66
CA SER A 41 14.58 4.78 22.08
C SER A 41 15.79 4.17 22.84
N ARG A 42 16.83 4.97 23.05
CA ARG A 42 18.12 4.52 23.62
C ARG A 42 18.06 4.06 25.10
N GLY A 43 17.01 4.37 25.85
CA GLY A 43 16.96 4.11 27.30
C GLY A 43 16.40 2.75 27.73
N GLU A 44 15.47 2.17 26.99
CA GLU A 44 14.81 0.88 27.29
C GLU A 44 15.49 -0.32 26.63
N SER A 45 16.16 -0.09 25.49
CA SER A 45 16.82 -1.15 24.72
C SER A 45 18.02 -1.77 25.47
N GLN A 46 18.75 -0.94 26.25
CA GLN A 46 19.92 -1.40 27.01
C GLN A 46 19.53 -2.31 28.19
N ARG A 47 18.38 -2.05 28.84
CA ARG A 47 17.91 -2.88 29.98
C ARG A 47 17.39 -4.24 29.51
N SER A 48 16.73 -4.29 28.35
CA SER A 48 16.23 -5.54 27.77
C SER A 48 17.34 -6.40 27.16
N ALA A 49 18.38 -5.79 26.57
CA ALA A 49 19.55 -6.50 26.05
C ALA A 49 20.38 -7.15 27.16
N ASN A 50 20.55 -6.47 28.29
CA ASN A 50 21.29 -7.00 29.46
C ASN A 50 20.59 -8.21 30.10
N SER A 51 19.28 -8.31 30.02
CA SER A 51 18.52 -9.47 30.51
C SER A 51 18.71 -10.72 29.65
N CYS A 52 19.10 -10.57 28.38
CA CYS A 52 19.38 -11.67 27.45
C CYS A 52 20.88 -12.05 27.37
N GLY A 53 21.77 -11.33 28.07
CA GLY A 53 23.22 -11.63 28.12
C GLY A 53 23.97 -11.28 26.83
N LEU A 54 23.47 -10.32 26.04
CA LEU A 54 24.07 -9.86 24.77
C LEU A 54 24.66 -8.46 24.96
N ASP A 55 25.98 -8.35 24.93
CA ASP A 55 26.68 -7.05 24.80
C ASP A 55 26.64 -6.61 23.34
N LEU A 56 25.68 -5.74 22.99
CA LEU A 56 25.53 -5.19 21.64
C LEU A 56 26.29 -3.86 21.56
N HIS A 57 27.43 -3.86 20.88
CA HIS A 57 28.09 -2.62 20.47
C HIS A 57 27.32 -1.95 19.31
N PRO A 58 26.99 -0.66 19.39
CA PRO A 58 26.33 0.06 18.29
C PRO A 58 27.24 0.07 17.05
N GLY A 59 26.81 -0.56 15.99
CA GLY A 59 27.49 -0.56 14.69
C GLY A 59 27.97 -1.93 14.16
N ALA A 60 27.80 -3.02 14.93
CA ALA A 60 28.44 -4.30 14.61
C ALA A 60 27.68 -5.20 13.63
N VAL A 61 26.40 -4.96 13.31
CA VAL A 61 25.63 -5.85 12.41
C VAL A 61 24.79 -5.02 11.43
N SER A 62 25.01 -5.25 10.13
CA SER A 62 24.18 -4.64 9.07
C SER A 62 22.74 -5.19 9.11
N PRO A 63 21.71 -4.34 8.95
CA PRO A 63 20.31 -4.79 8.82
C PRO A 63 20.10 -5.88 7.76
N ALA A 64 20.88 -5.86 6.68
CA ALA A 64 20.81 -6.85 5.61
C ALA A 64 21.19 -8.27 6.08
N VAL A 65 22.14 -8.40 7.00
CA VAL A 65 22.56 -9.69 7.56
C VAL A 65 21.51 -10.27 8.50
N VAL A 66 20.81 -9.40 9.26
CA VAL A 66 19.70 -9.82 10.11
C VAL A 66 18.51 -10.29 9.27
N TRP A 67 18.20 -9.59 8.20
CA TRP A 67 17.12 -9.98 7.28
C TRP A 67 17.42 -11.28 6.54
N SER A 68 18.67 -11.51 6.07
CA SER A 68 19.02 -12.78 5.44
C SER A 68 18.89 -13.95 6.42
N ALA A 69 19.35 -13.80 7.65
CA ALA A 69 19.23 -14.83 8.69
C ALA A 69 17.77 -15.12 9.08
N ILE A 70 16.90 -14.10 9.06
CA ILE A 70 15.45 -14.26 9.31
C ILE A 70 14.78 -14.97 8.12
N ILE A 71 15.18 -14.65 6.88
CA ILE A 71 14.63 -15.28 5.66
C ILE A 71 15.07 -16.74 5.58
N ASP A 72 16.34 -17.05 5.77
CA ASP A 72 16.87 -18.41 5.76
C ASP A 72 16.21 -19.28 6.85
N ARG A 73 15.98 -18.70 8.03
CA ARG A 73 15.30 -19.40 9.13
C ARG A 73 13.80 -19.60 8.88
N ALA A 74 13.16 -18.70 8.14
CA ALA A 74 11.76 -18.85 7.75
C ALA A 74 11.57 -20.01 6.75
N GLU A 75 12.59 -20.34 5.97
CA GLU A 75 12.58 -21.48 5.06
C GLU A 75 12.75 -22.82 5.80
N ASP A 76 13.59 -22.89 6.83
CA ASP A 76 13.82 -24.09 7.66
C ASP A 76 12.62 -24.44 8.55
N LEU A 77 11.79 -23.47 8.95
CA LEU A 77 10.58 -23.68 9.74
C LEU A 77 9.35 -24.14 8.91
N GLN A 78 9.52 -24.34 7.62
CA GLN A 78 8.45 -24.63 6.65
C GLN A 78 7.65 -25.94 6.87
N PRO A 79 8.14 -27.07 7.42
CA PRO A 79 7.27 -28.25 7.56
C PRO A 79 6.29 -28.15 8.74
N ALA A 80 6.71 -27.60 9.89
CA ALA A 80 5.86 -27.46 11.08
C ALA A 80 4.95 -26.22 11.02
N GLY A 81 5.43 -25.13 10.45
CA GLY A 81 4.69 -23.88 10.30
C GLY A 81 3.51 -23.99 9.34
N ARG A 82 3.66 -24.70 8.22
CA ARG A 82 2.57 -24.90 7.25
C ARG A 82 1.34 -25.59 7.85
N SER A 83 1.54 -26.60 8.70
CA SER A 83 0.43 -27.30 9.36
C SER A 83 -0.23 -26.45 10.46
N ALA A 84 0.53 -25.60 11.15
CA ALA A 84 0.00 -24.67 12.16
C ALA A 84 -0.75 -23.51 11.49
N TRP A 85 -0.22 -22.93 10.42
CA TRP A 85 -0.89 -21.90 9.63
C TRP A 85 -2.13 -22.43 8.89
N ALA A 86 -2.09 -23.65 8.37
CA ALA A 86 -3.26 -24.29 7.77
C ALA A 86 -4.35 -24.55 8.82
N ARG A 87 -4.00 -24.94 10.02
CA ARG A 87 -4.94 -25.09 11.15
C ARG A 87 -5.47 -23.74 11.61
N TYR A 88 -4.62 -22.73 11.79
CA TYR A 88 -5.04 -21.38 12.16
C TYR A 88 -5.95 -20.79 11.07
N ALA A 89 -5.59 -20.89 9.81
CA ALA A 89 -6.43 -20.46 8.70
C ALA A 89 -7.77 -21.22 8.65
N SER A 90 -7.78 -22.52 8.98
CA SER A 90 -9.01 -23.31 9.05
C SER A 90 -9.87 -22.95 10.27
N LEU A 91 -9.28 -22.57 11.40
CA LEU A 91 -9.99 -22.09 12.60
C LEU A 91 -10.58 -20.71 12.38
N VAL A 92 -9.82 -19.77 11.79
CA VAL A 92 -10.30 -18.44 11.41
C VAL A 92 -11.41 -18.54 10.36
N ASN A 93 -11.32 -19.50 9.45
CA ASN A 93 -12.36 -19.75 8.44
C ASN A 93 -13.62 -20.41 9.03
N ARG A 94 -13.52 -21.16 10.13
CA ARG A 94 -14.67 -21.75 10.87
C ARG A 94 -15.34 -20.77 11.84
N ALA A 95 -14.62 -19.77 12.34
CA ALA A 95 -15.15 -18.72 13.21
C ALA A 95 -15.92 -17.63 12.40
N SER A 96 -16.27 -17.87 11.15
CA SER A 96 -16.93 -16.94 10.26
C SER A 96 -18.38 -16.66 10.70
N VAL A 97 -18.63 -15.41 11.02
CA VAL A 97 -19.90 -14.68 11.11
C VAL A 97 -20.90 -15.14 10.02
N PRO A 98 -22.23 -15.17 10.28
CA PRO A 98 -23.23 -15.73 9.39
C PRO A 98 -23.31 -14.95 8.05
N GLY A 99 -22.77 -15.56 7.03
CA GLY A 99 -22.73 -15.16 5.63
C GLY A 99 -21.77 -16.08 4.92
N THR A 100 -22.18 -16.73 3.83
CA THR A 100 -21.28 -17.63 3.12
C THR A 100 -19.98 -16.89 2.74
N PRO A 101 -18.79 -17.54 2.77
CA PRO A 101 -17.52 -16.90 2.38
C PRO A 101 -17.59 -16.22 1.01
N GLN A 102 -18.40 -16.75 0.10
CA GLN A 102 -18.67 -16.20 -1.21
C GLN A 102 -19.50 -14.89 -1.17
N ALA A 103 -20.43 -14.74 -0.24
CA ALA A 103 -21.20 -13.50 -0.09
C ALA A 103 -20.31 -12.34 0.39
N TRP A 104 -19.36 -12.60 1.29
CA TRP A 104 -18.38 -11.62 1.74
C TRP A 104 -17.44 -11.20 0.63
N THR A 105 -16.88 -12.14 -0.13
CA THR A 105 -16.02 -11.83 -1.28
C THR A 105 -16.73 -10.93 -2.28
N ARG A 106 -18.01 -11.21 -2.59
CA ARG A 106 -18.83 -10.35 -3.48
C ARG A 106 -19.02 -8.95 -2.91
N ARG A 107 -19.26 -8.80 -1.60
CA ARG A 107 -19.40 -7.46 -0.97
C ARG A 107 -18.09 -6.68 -1.07
N LEU A 108 -16.96 -7.30 -0.77
CA LEU A 108 -15.64 -6.68 -0.85
C LEU A 108 -15.30 -6.26 -2.29
N LEU A 109 -15.58 -7.08 -3.28
CA LEU A 109 -15.37 -6.73 -4.70
C LEU A 109 -16.26 -5.56 -5.14
N ARG A 110 -17.50 -5.48 -4.64
CA ARG A 110 -18.40 -4.33 -4.89
C ARG A 110 -17.82 -3.03 -4.33
N CYS A 111 -17.12 -3.06 -3.19
CA CYS A 111 -16.39 -1.90 -2.67
C CYS A 111 -15.34 -1.42 -3.69
N GLY A 112 -14.57 -2.33 -4.29
CA GLY A 112 -13.61 -1.99 -5.33
C GLY A 112 -14.26 -1.40 -6.60
N VAL A 113 -15.46 -1.90 -6.96
CA VAL A 113 -16.25 -1.33 -8.08
C VAL A 113 -16.73 0.09 -7.78
N ALA A 114 -17.18 0.35 -6.56
CA ALA A 114 -17.75 1.65 -6.17
C ALA A 114 -16.70 2.72 -5.90
N ALA A 115 -15.48 2.34 -5.53
CA ALA A 115 -14.44 3.25 -5.06
C ALA A 115 -14.12 4.36 -6.06
N GLY A 116 -13.92 4.01 -7.33
CA GLY A 116 -13.59 4.97 -8.39
C GLY A 116 -14.70 5.97 -8.65
N PRO A 117 -15.90 5.52 -9.06
CA PRO A 117 -17.02 6.40 -9.33
C PRO A 117 -17.36 7.34 -8.17
N ALA A 118 -17.38 6.83 -6.92
CA ALA A 118 -17.68 7.64 -5.75
C ALA A 118 -16.64 8.74 -5.53
N PHE A 119 -15.36 8.41 -5.57
CA PHE A 119 -14.28 9.37 -5.38
C PHE A 119 -14.29 10.47 -6.44
N VAL A 120 -14.43 10.07 -7.72
CA VAL A 120 -14.47 11.01 -8.86
C VAL A 120 -15.66 11.94 -8.79
N ALA A 121 -16.84 11.42 -8.45
CA ALA A 121 -18.05 12.23 -8.30
C ALA A 121 -17.88 13.33 -7.23
N VAL A 122 -17.38 12.96 -6.04
CA VAL A 122 -17.21 13.93 -4.93
C VAL A 122 -16.22 15.03 -5.28
N PHE A 123 -15.00 14.69 -5.76
CA PHE A 123 -14.04 15.75 -6.07
C PHE A 123 -14.45 16.60 -7.28
N SER A 124 -15.22 16.05 -8.22
CA SER A 124 -15.70 16.80 -9.38
C SER A 124 -16.79 17.80 -8.97
N LEU A 125 -17.76 17.36 -8.17
CA LEU A 125 -18.81 18.23 -7.64
C LEU A 125 -18.22 19.32 -6.75
N GLU A 126 -17.34 18.95 -5.81
CA GLU A 126 -16.72 19.90 -4.89
C GLU A 126 -15.83 20.90 -5.65
N GLY A 127 -15.07 20.44 -6.64
CA GLY A 127 -14.25 21.30 -7.49
C GLY A 127 -15.04 22.25 -8.38
N ALA A 128 -16.26 21.89 -8.77
CA ALA A 128 -17.15 22.74 -9.58
C ALA A 128 -17.78 23.90 -8.80
N VAL A 129 -18.00 23.71 -7.47
CA VAL A 129 -18.69 24.69 -6.62
C VAL A 129 -17.75 25.42 -5.64
N ARG A 130 -16.45 25.15 -5.69
CA ARG A 130 -15.46 25.71 -4.78
C ARG A 130 -14.92 27.03 -5.30
N ASP A 131 -15.15 28.13 -4.56
CA ASP A 131 -14.67 29.46 -4.90
C ASP A 131 -13.15 29.52 -5.05
N GLY A 132 -12.69 30.20 -6.09
CA GLY A 132 -11.28 30.37 -6.41
C GLY A 132 -10.56 29.09 -6.86
N TYR A 133 -11.22 27.94 -6.84
CA TYR A 133 -10.62 26.67 -7.28
C TYR A 133 -10.76 26.50 -8.79
N ARG A 134 -9.65 26.21 -9.44
CA ARG A 134 -9.57 26.00 -10.89
C ARG A 134 -9.19 24.54 -11.19
N PRO A 135 -10.16 23.68 -11.58
CA PRO A 135 -9.92 22.24 -11.74
C PRO A 135 -8.80 21.86 -12.69
N LEU A 136 -8.56 22.66 -13.73
CA LEU A 136 -7.49 22.41 -14.68
C LEU A 136 -6.10 22.71 -14.10
N ARG A 137 -6.00 23.69 -13.18
CA ARG A 137 -4.75 24.16 -12.59
C ARG A 137 -4.43 23.49 -11.26
N HIS A 138 -5.41 23.44 -10.35
CA HIS A 138 -5.18 23.05 -8.95
C HIS A 138 -5.31 21.54 -8.74
N PRO A 139 -4.47 20.94 -7.88
CA PRO A 139 -4.55 19.53 -7.56
C PRO A 139 -5.86 19.17 -6.82
N VAL A 140 -6.31 17.93 -6.98
CA VAL A 140 -7.49 17.39 -6.26
C VAL A 140 -7.31 17.46 -4.75
N SER A 141 -6.09 17.25 -4.26
CA SER A 141 -5.76 17.33 -2.83
C SER A 141 -5.96 18.74 -2.25
N SER A 142 -5.81 19.79 -3.05
CA SER A 142 -6.07 21.17 -2.60
C SER A 142 -7.53 21.40 -2.16
N LEU A 143 -8.48 20.57 -2.60
CA LEU A 143 -9.85 20.59 -2.09
C LEU A 143 -9.95 20.24 -0.59
N ALA A 144 -8.92 19.61 -0.02
CA ALA A 144 -8.81 19.36 1.42
C ALA A 144 -8.39 20.60 2.24
N LEU A 145 -8.15 21.73 1.59
CA LEU A 145 -7.80 22.99 2.24
C LEU A 145 -9.04 23.89 2.44
N GLY A 146 -8.95 24.79 3.42
CA GLY A 146 -10.01 25.75 3.73
C GLY A 146 -11.19 25.16 4.50
N PRO A 147 -12.27 25.94 4.75
CA PRO A 147 -13.36 25.56 5.65
C PRO A 147 -14.13 24.30 5.25
N ARG A 148 -14.21 24.00 3.95
CA ARG A 148 -14.87 22.79 3.40
C ARG A 148 -13.89 21.64 3.12
N GLY A 149 -12.63 21.76 3.53
CA GLY A 149 -11.60 20.74 3.31
C GLY A 149 -11.93 19.37 3.84
N TRP A 150 -12.76 19.29 4.89
CA TRP A 150 -13.24 18.03 5.47
C TRP A 150 -13.99 17.14 4.48
N ILE A 151 -14.65 17.73 3.45
CA ILE A 151 -15.36 16.96 2.41
C ILE A 151 -14.36 16.12 1.61
N GLN A 152 -13.27 16.72 1.16
CA GLN A 152 -12.24 16.01 0.42
C GLN A 152 -11.43 15.07 1.32
N ALA A 153 -11.15 15.44 2.56
CA ALA A 153 -10.53 14.55 3.53
C ALA A 153 -11.41 13.31 3.78
N GLY A 154 -12.71 13.50 3.97
CA GLY A 154 -13.69 12.41 4.06
C GLY A 154 -13.73 11.55 2.79
N ASN A 155 -13.66 12.17 1.61
CA ASN A 155 -13.60 11.47 0.33
C ASN A 155 -12.36 10.57 0.22
N PHE A 156 -11.18 11.05 0.66
CA PHE A 156 -9.96 10.25 0.75
C PHE A 156 -10.11 9.06 1.71
N ALA A 157 -10.66 9.29 2.91
CA ALA A 157 -10.86 8.23 3.91
C ALA A 157 -11.81 7.13 3.40
N VAL A 158 -12.94 7.52 2.81
CA VAL A 158 -13.92 6.58 2.23
C VAL A 158 -13.30 5.82 1.06
N ALA A 159 -12.67 6.51 0.12
CA ALA A 159 -12.01 5.85 -1.02
C ALA A 159 -10.93 4.89 -0.56
N GLY A 160 -10.07 5.28 0.41
CA GLY A 160 -9.04 4.41 0.97
C GLY A 160 -9.61 3.14 1.60
N THR A 161 -10.69 3.26 2.37
CA THR A 161 -11.41 2.12 2.96
C THR A 161 -11.98 1.20 1.88
N LEU A 162 -12.59 1.75 0.84
CA LEU A 162 -13.12 0.98 -0.30
C LEU A 162 -12.01 0.27 -1.09
N PHE A 163 -10.83 0.89 -1.23
CA PHE A 163 -9.64 0.28 -1.84
C PHE A 163 -9.14 -0.92 -1.02
N LEU A 164 -9.02 -0.76 0.31
CA LEU A 164 -8.61 -1.85 1.21
C LEU A 164 -9.59 -3.02 1.13
N ALA A 165 -10.90 -2.72 1.16
CA ALA A 165 -11.94 -3.73 1.03
C ALA A 165 -11.88 -4.42 -0.35
N GLY A 166 -11.74 -3.64 -1.44
CA GLY A 166 -11.59 -4.16 -2.80
C GLY A 166 -10.36 -5.05 -2.95
N ALA A 167 -9.21 -4.63 -2.41
CA ALA A 167 -7.97 -5.41 -2.38
C ALA A 167 -8.16 -6.75 -1.66
N ALA A 168 -8.81 -6.73 -0.48
CA ALA A 168 -9.16 -7.95 0.24
C ALA A 168 -10.10 -8.86 -0.57
N GLY A 169 -11.06 -8.29 -1.30
CA GLY A 169 -11.96 -9.01 -2.21
C GLY A 169 -11.20 -9.67 -3.36
N LEU A 170 -10.27 -8.95 -4.00
CA LEU A 170 -9.42 -9.47 -5.07
C LEU A 170 -8.51 -10.61 -4.58
N ALA A 171 -7.89 -10.45 -3.41
CA ALA A 171 -7.06 -11.48 -2.80
C ALA A 171 -7.84 -12.77 -2.49
N ARG A 172 -9.13 -12.65 -2.14
CA ARG A 172 -10.00 -13.79 -1.81
C ARG A 172 -10.63 -14.45 -3.04
N ALA A 173 -10.80 -13.71 -4.12
CA ALA A 173 -11.47 -14.20 -5.32
C ALA A 173 -10.70 -15.33 -6.03
N GLY A 174 -9.40 -15.48 -5.80
CA GLY A 174 -8.57 -16.56 -6.36
C GLY A 174 -8.44 -16.52 -7.89
N ASP A 175 -8.75 -15.39 -8.51
CA ASP A 175 -8.74 -15.22 -9.96
C ASP A 175 -7.30 -15.29 -10.51
N ALA A 176 -7.08 -16.06 -11.57
CA ALA A 176 -5.77 -16.27 -12.18
C ALA A 176 -5.05 -14.97 -12.56
N VAL A 177 -5.77 -13.89 -12.90
CA VAL A 177 -5.22 -12.56 -13.19
C VAL A 177 -4.92 -11.78 -11.90
N ALA A 178 -5.80 -11.90 -10.89
CA ALA A 178 -5.63 -11.27 -9.58
C ALA A 178 -4.90 -12.18 -8.57
N SER A 179 -4.60 -13.43 -8.89
CA SER A 179 -3.94 -14.41 -8.00
C SER A 179 -2.46 -14.12 -7.74
N SER A 180 -1.89 -13.10 -8.38
CA SER A 180 -0.66 -12.47 -7.91
C SER A 180 -0.94 -11.75 -6.59
N ARG A 181 -0.29 -12.11 -5.52
CA ARG A 181 -0.36 -11.38 -4.24
C ARG A 181 0.08 -9.92 -4.38
N SER A 182 0.85 -9.60 -5.43
CA SER A 182 1.38 -8.25 -5.67
C SER A 182 0.29 -7.23 -6.01
N ALA A 183 -0.65 -7.53 -6.91
CA ALA A 183 -1.66 -6.55 -7.31
C ALA A 183 -2.61 -6.17 -6.16
N PRO A 184 -3.23 -7.11 -5.40
CA PRO A 184 -4.00 -6.76 -4.22
C PRO A 184 -3.18 -6.02 -3.15
N ALA A 185 -1.91 -6.38 -2.94
CA ALA A 185 -1.04 -5.70 -1.98
C ALA A 185 -0.78 -4.24 -2.39
N LEU A 186 -0.46 -3.98 -3.66
CA LEU A 186 -0.24 -2.63 -4.19
C LEU A 186 -1.52 -1.78 -4.15
N ILE A 187 -2.69 -2.36 -4.46
CA ILE A 187 -3.99 -1.70 -4.34
C ILE A 187 -4.30 -1.39 -2.87
N GLY A 188 -4.01 -2.33 -1.95
CA GLY A 188 -4.14 -2.12 -0.51
C GLY A 188 -3.22 -1.01 0.01
N ALA A 189 -1.97 -0.97 -0.45
CA ALA A 189 -1.03 0.11 -0.13
C ALA A 189 -1.54 1.48 -0.64
N ALA A 190 -2.11 1.54 -1.84
CA ALA A 190 -2.76 2.74 -2.35
C ALA A 190 -3.95 3.17 -1.48
N GLY A 191 -4.77 2.21 -1.00
CA GLY A 191 -5.85 2.47 -0.05
C GLY A 191 -5.35 3.05 1.28
N ALA A 192 -4.28 2.48 1.85
CA ALA A 192 -3.63 3.03 3.04
C ALA A 192 -3.07 4.43 2.79
N GLY A 193 -2.48 4.67 1.61
CA GLY A 193 -2.01 5.98 1.17
C GLY A 193 -3.12 7.02 1.11
N LEU A 194 -4.30 6.67 0.59
CA LEU A 194 -5.48 7.56 0.60
C LEU A 194 -5.93 7.91 2.03
N ILE A 195 -5.91 6.94 2.96
CA ILE A 195 -6.20 7.22 4.38
C ILE A 195 -5.15 8.16 4.97
N GLY A 196 -3.87 7.96 4.66
CA GLY A 196 -2.81 8.90 5.05
C GLY A 196 -3.05 10.31 4.50
N ALA A 197 -3.48 10.42 3.24
CA ALA A 197 -3.83 11.71 2.62
C ALA A 197 -5.07 12.37 3.26
N ALA A 198 -5.97 11.59 3.88
CA ALA A 198 -7.09 12.11 4.67
C ALA A 198 -6.63 12.69 6.02
N ILE A 199 -5.62 12.09 6.63
CA ILE A 199 -5.12 12.46 7.96
C ILE A 199 -4.18 13.67 7.86
N PHE A 200 -3.28 13.68 6.88
CA PHE A 200 -2.28 14.72 6.71
C PHE A 200 -2.75 15.76 5.70
N SER A 201 -2.83 17.02 6.11
CA SER A 201 -3.19 18.11 5.22
C SER A 201 -2.10 18.35 4.18
N THR A 202 -2.49 18.56 2.92
CA THR A 202 -1.59 19.00 1.86
C THR A 202 -1.17 20.46 2.05
N ASP A 203 -0.07 20.85 1.45
CA ASP A 203 0.33 22.26 1.36
C ASP A 203 -0.45 22.98 0.24
N PRO A 204 -0.59 24.33 0.31
CA PRO A 204 -1.04 25.16 -0.78
C PRO A 204 -0.18 24.98 -2.03
N VAL A 205 -0.82 24.88 -3.21
CA VAL A 205 -0.16 24.67 -4.50
C VAL A 205 -0.84 25.55 -5.56
N SER A 206 -0.04 26.16 -6.40
CA SER A 206 -0.50 26.95 -7.57
C SER A 206 -1.44 28.12 -7.20
N GLY A 207 -1.23 28.74 -6.04
CA GLY A 207 -2.00 29.90 -5.57
C GLY A 207 -3.38 29.52 -4.97
N TYR A 208 -3.58 28.29 -4.57
CA TYR A 208 -4.81 27.88 -3.90
C TYR A 208 -4.55 27.31 -2.50
N PRO A 209 -5.34 27.73 -1.46
CA PRO A 209 -6.46 28.71 -1.46
C PRO A 209 -6.06 30.12 -1.89
N PRO A 210 -7.04 30.98 -2.30
CA PRO A 210 -6.76 32.36 -2.69
C PRO A 210 -5.93 33.10 -1.63
N GLY A 211 -4.91 33.85 -2.07
CA GLY A 211 -3.98 34.54 -1.19
C GLY A 211 -2.76 33.72 -0.76
N THR A 212 -2.65 32.47 -1.19
CA THR A 212 -1.44 31.66 -0.95
C THR A 212 -0.46 31.76 -2.13
N PRO A 213 0.85 31.55 -1.92
CA PRO A 213 1.84 31.59 -3.00
C PRO A 213 1.66 30.44 -4.00
N ASP A 214 2.10 30.66 -5.23
CA ASP A 214 2.08 29.63 -6.28
C ASP A 214 2.95 28.41 -5.94
N ALA A 215 4.06 28.63 -5.26
CA ALA A 215 4.95 27.57 -4.76
C ALA A 215 5.46 27.95 -3.36
N LEU A 216 5.57 26.99 -2.48
CA LEU A 216 6.17 27.17 -1.15
C LEU A 216 7.69 27.04 -1.24
N THR A 217 8.41 27.90 -0.52
CA THR A 217 9.88 27.81 -0.38
C THR A 217 10.30 26.60 0.45
N ARG A 218 9.45 26.21 1.41
CA ARG A 218 9.67 25.03 2.26
C ARG A 218 8.33 24.31 2.48
N PRO A 219 8.26 23.00 2.19
CA PRO A 219 7.08 22.17 2.51
C PRO A 219 6.87 22.11 4.02
N SER A 220 5.61 22.08 4.45
CA SER A 220 5.26 21.78 5.84
C SER A 220 5.50 20.28 6.16
N ARG A 221 5.57 19.95 7.44
CA ARG A 221 5.66 18.54 7.88
C ARG A 221 4.43 17.75 7.45
N THR A 222 3.24 18.32 7.59
CA THR A 222 1.98 17.67 7.18
C THR A 222 1.91 17.51 5.68
N GLY A 223 2.30 18.52 4.89
CA GLY A 223 2.36 18.44 3.43
C GLY A 223 3.37 17.38 2.94
N THR A 224 4.52 17.28 3.62
CA THR A 224 5.49 16.22 3.33
C THR A 224 4.90 14.83 3.58
N LEU A 225 4.22 14.62 4.73
CA LEU A 225 3.56 13.35 5.06
C LEU A 225 2.41 13.04 4.10
N HIS A 226 1.63 14.06 3.68
CA HIS A 226 0.62 13.91 2.64
C HIS A 226 1.22 13.41 1.32
N ASN A 227 2.30 14.02 0.88
CA ASN A 227 2.99 13.64 -0.37
C ASN A 227 3.57 12.22 -0.28
N LEU A 228 4.16 11.83 0.85
CA LEU A 228 4.63 10.47 1.08
C LEU A 228 3.48 9.47 1.06
N ALA A 229 2.34 9.79 1.68
CA ALA A 229 1.14 8.96 1.66
C ALA A 229 0.54 8.83 0.24
N ALA A 230 0.73 9.83 -0.62
CA ALA A 230 0.28 9.78 -2.02
C ALA A 230 1.14 8.88 -2.92
N ILE A 231 2.40 8.58 -2.55
CA ILE A 231 3.30 7.73 -3.36
C ILE A 231 2.67 6.37 -3.71
N PRO A 232 2.11 5.59 -2.78
CA PRO A 232 1.47 4.31 -3.11
C PRO A 232 0.28 4.45 -4.08
N VAL A 233 -0.39 5.59 -4.10
CA VAL A 233 -1.48 5.85 -5.06
C VAL A 233 -0.93 6.04 -6.46
N PHE A 234 0.07 6.91 -6.63
CA PHE A 234 0.58 7.31 -7.95
C PHE A 234 1.66 6.40 -8.53
N LEU A 235 2.29 5.53 -7.72
CA LEU A 235 3.22 4.51 -8.18
C LEU A 235 2.67 3.09 -8.01
N GLY A 236 1.94 2.82 -6.93
CA GLY A 236 1.41 1.48 -6.63
C GLY A 236 0.31 1.06 -7.60
N LEU A 237 -0.62 1.96 -7.97
CA LEU A 237 -1.68 1.62 -8.94
C LEU A 237 -1.13 1.33 -10.35
N PRO A 238 -0.24 2.15 -10.94
CA PRO A 238 0.41 1.81 -12.20
C PRO A 238 1.18 0.48 -12.13
N ALA A 239 1.92 0.23 -11.04
CA ALA A 239 2.62 -1.03 -10.84
C ALA A 239 1.67 -2.23 -10.77
N ALA A 240 0.53 -2.08 -10.06
CA ALA A 240 -0.51 -3.11 -10.03
C ALA A 240 -1.11 -3.36 -11.42
N ALA A 241 -1.35 -2.30 -12.19
CA ALA A 241 -1.87 -2.40 -13.55
C ALA A 241 -0.88 -3.09 -14.50
N LEU A 242 0.42 -2.78 -14.41
CA LEU A 242 1.46 -3.47 -15.18
C LEU A 242 1.54 -4.96 -14.79
N ALA A 243 1.52 -5.28 -13.50
CA ALA A 243 1.55 -6.66 -13.03
C ALA A 243 0.33 -7.46 -13.53
N CYS A 244 -0.87 -6.88 -13.48
CA CYS A 244 -2.07 -7.49 -14.03
C CYS A 244 -2.02 -7.60 -15.56
N GLY A 245 -1.52 -6.58 -16.26
CA GLY A 245 -1.34 -6.58 -17.70
C GLY A 245 -0.41 -7.71 -18.17
N TRP A 246 0.75 -7.84 -17.53
CA TRP A 246 1.71 -8.91 -17.81
C TRP A 246 1.09 -10.31 -17.62
N ARG A 247 0.41 -10.55 -16.49
CA ARG A 247 -0.24 -11.84 -16.23
C ARG A 247 -1.37 -12.13 -17.20
N SER A 248 -2.14 -11.10 -17.58
CA SER A 248 -3.19 -11.23 -18.58
C SER A 248 -2.63 -11.60 -19.95
N TRP A 249 -1.48 -11.05 -20.31
CA TRP A 249 -0.79 -11.42 -21.55
C TRP A 249 -0.36 -12.88 -21.54
N LEU A 250 0.28 -13.34 -20.45
CA LEU A 250 0.66 -14.75 -20.29
C LEU A 250 -0.55 -15.71 -20.31
N ALA A 251 -1.72 -15.23 -19.91
CA ALA A 251 -2.99 -15.97 -19.93
C ALA A 251 -3.76 -15.84 -21.27
N GLY A 252 -3.17 -15.23 -22.30
CA GLY A 252 -3.80 -15.01 -23.60
C GLY A 252 -4.94 -13.98 -23.60
N GLN A 253 -5.09 -13.18 -22.52
CA GLN A 253 -6.14 -12.16 -22.39
C GLN A 253 -5.65 -10.79 -22.92
N ASN A 254 -5.32 -10.74 -24.20
CA ASN A 254 -4.62 -9.61 -24.82
C ASN A 254 -5.36 -8.26 -24.67
N ARG A 255 -6.69 -8.25 -24.75
CA ARG A 255 -7.50 -7.02 -24.59
C ARG A 255 -7.34 -6.41 -23.20
N PHE A 256 -7.40 -7.22 -22.15
CA PHE A 256 -7.25 -6.71 -20.78
C PHE A 256 -5.78 -6.38 -20.46
N SER A 257 -4.84 -7.11 -21.07
CA SER A 257 -3.40 -6.77 -21.00
C SER A 257 -3.14 -5.37 -21.57
N LEU A 258 -3.58 -5.12 -22.80
CA LEU A 258 -3.41 -3.81 -23.46
C LEU A 258 -4.07 -2.67 -22.67
N TYR A 259 -5.30 -2.90 -22.18
CA TYR A 259 -6.00 -1.93 -21.32
C TYR A 259 -5.21 -1.62 -20.05
N SER A 260 -4.70 -2.64 -19.36
CA SER A 260 -3.96 -2.46 -18.09
C SER A 260 -2.61 -1.77 -18.31
N CYS A 261 -1.85 -2.18 -19.31
CA CYS A 261 -0.58 -1.54 -19.65
C CYS A 261 -0.78 -0.09 -20.14
N GLY A 262 -1.76 0.14 -21.00
CA GLY A 262 -2.12 1.48 -21.47
C GLY A 262 -2.56 2.39 -20.30
N SER A 263 -3.36 1.86 -19.38
CA SER A 263 -3.74 2.60 -18.17
C SER A 263 -2.52 2.98 -17.32
N ALA A 264 -1.57 2.06 -17.12
CA ALA A 264 -0.36 2.33 -16.36
C ALA A 264 0.50 3.42 -17.01
N VAL A 265 0.71 3.35 -18.33
CA VAL A 265 1.45 4.36 -19.08
C VAL A 265 0.76 5.72 -18.98
N THR A 266 -0.56 5.76 -19.16
CA THR A 266 -1.34 7.00 -19.01
C THR A 266 -1.22 7.59 -17.62
N MET A 267 -1.37 6.77 -16.56
CA MET A 267 -1.22 7.22 -15.17
C MET A 267 0.15 7.84 -14.90
N LEU A 268 1.23 7.17 -15.31
CA LEU A 268 2.60 7.63 -15.06
C LEU A 268 2.91 8.91 -15.85
N THR A 269 2.61 8.92 -17.16
CA THR A 269 2.88 10.07 -18.03
C THR A 269 2.13 11.30 -17.55
N THR A 270 0.83 11.17 -17.28
CA THR A 270 0.02 12.32 -16.85
C THR A 270 0.39 12.79 -15.45
N MET A 271 0.84 11.90 -14.55
CA MET A 271 1.34 12.32 -13.23
C MET A 271 2.67 13.07 -13.31
N VAL A 272 3.58 12.68 -14.20
CA VAL A 272 4.81 13.44 -14.47
C VAL A 272 4.49 14.83 -14.99
N LEU A 273 3.55 14.94 -15.96
CA LEU A 273 3.11 16.23 -16.49
C LEU A 273 2.42 17.09 -15.42
N ALA A 274 1.61 16.47 -14.55
CA ALA A 274 1.00 17.16 -13.39
C ALA A 274 2.07 17.71 -12.44
N GLY A 275 3.09 16.91 -12.12
CA GLY A 275 4.21 17.32 -11.28
C GLY A 275 4.95 18.52 -11.85
N ALA A 276 5.22 18.55 -13.17
CA ALA A 276 5.81 19.69 -13.85
C ALA A 276 4.90 20.93 -13.79
N GLY A 277 3.57 20.75 -13.92
CA GLY A 277 2.60 21.84 -13.79
C GLY A 277 2.58 22.43 -12.37
N PHE A 278 2.57 21.57 -11.33
CA PHE A 278 2.64 22.01 -9.93
C PHE A 278 4.00 22.60 -9.57
N GLY A 279 5.07 22.15 -10.24
CA GLY A 279 6.40 22.76 -10.19
C GLY A 279 6.54 24.07 -10.98
N GLN A 280 5.42 24.68 -11.36
CA GLN A 280 5.33 26.00 -12.01
C GLN A 280 6.00 26.07 -13.38
N SER A 281 6.07 24.96 -14.14
CA SER A 281 6.51 24.97 -15.54
C SER A 281 5.60 25.91 -16.34
N PRO A 282 6.14 26.92 -17.07
CA PRO A 282 5.32 27.95 -17.75
C PRO A 282 4.30 27.37 -18.75
N ARG A 283 4.62 26.25 -19.38
CA ARG A 283 3.73 25.58 -20.34
C ARG A 283 2.63 24.74 -19.69
N LEU A 284 2.84 24.25 -18.47
CA LEU A 284 2.00 23.24 -17.83
C LEU A 284 1.29 23.72 -16.56
N VAL A 285 1.66 24.88 -16.01
CA VAL A 285 1.13 25.42 -14.76
C VAL A 285 -0.40 25.51 -14.74
N ASN A 286 -1.03 25.82 -15.85
CA ASN A 286 -2.49 25.91 -15.97
C ASN A 286 -3.17 24.57 -16.23
N LEU A 287 -2.42 23.48 -16.44
CA LEU A 287 -2.92 22.15 -16.81
C LEU A 287 -2.53 21.07 -15.79
N GLY A 288 -1.79 21.42 -14.72
CA GLY A 288 -1.34 20.46 -13.69
C GLY A 288 -2.50 19.68 -13.07
N GLY A 289 -3.60 20.37 -12.76
CA GLY A 289 -4.81 19.76 -12.23
C GLY A 289 -5.51 18.82 -13.24
N LEU A 290 -5.52 19.16 -14.52
CA LEU A 290 -6.06 18.31 -15.58
C LEU A 290 -5.28 16.98 -15.66
N PHE A 291 -3.96 17.05 -15.75
CA PHE A 291 -3.12 15.86 -15.84
C PHE A 291 -3.24 14.97 -14.61
N GLN A 292 -3.27 15.55 -13.40
CA GLN A 292 -3.48 14.77 -12.19
C GLN A 292 -4.84 14.06 -12.20
N ARG A 293 -5.92 14.73 -12.60
CA ARG A 293 -7.25 14.14 -12.74
C ARG A 293 -7.27 13.00 -13.74
N THR A 294 -6.60 13.17 -14.87
CA THR A 294 -6.48 12.12 -15.89
C THR A 294 -5.81 10.88 -15.28
N SER A 295 -4.71 11.06 -14.54
CA SER A 295 -4.04 9.95 -13.83
C SER A 295 -4.98 9.26 -12.84
N ILE A 296 -5.65 10.03 -11.98
CA ILE A 296 -6.57 9.51 -10.96
C ILE A 296 -7.76 8.77 -11.61
N ILE A 297 -8.44 9.39 -12.56
CA ILE A 297 -9.62 8.81 -13.22
C ILE A 297 -9.23 7.51 -13.93
N THR A 298 -8.10 7.48 -14.63
CA THR A 298 -7.61 6.29 -15.31
C THR A 298 -7.33 5.14 -14.32
N GLY A 299 -6.63 5.42 -13.21
CA GLY A 299 -6.28 4.41 -12.22
C GLY A 299 -7.50 3.87 -11.47
N PHE A 300 -8.43 4.74 -11.14
CA PHE A 300 -9.65 4.37 -10.43
C PHE A 300 -10.64 3.62 -11.35
N ALA A 301 -10.74 4.00 -12.63
CA ALA A 301 -11.50 3.28 -13.64
C ALA A 301 -10.91 1.88 -13.90
N TRP A 302 -9.57 1.78 -13.91
CA TRP A 302 -8.89 0.50 -14.03
C TRP A 302 -9.21 -0.43 -12.84
N LEU A 303 -9.15 0.06 -11.59
CA LEU A 303 -9.52 -0.72 -10.40
C LEU A 303 -11.00 -1.15 -10.44
N THR A 304 -11.90 -0.23 -10.83
CA THR A 304 -13.32 -0.52 -11.01
C THR A 304 -13.52 -1.67 -12.01
N THR A 305 -12.84 -1.62 -13.15
CA THR A 305 -12.91 -2.65 -14.21
C THR A 305 -12.35 -4.00 -13.73
N LEU A 306 -11.19 -4.00 -13.06
CA LEU A 306 -10.59 -5.21 -12.48
C LEU A 306 -11.54 -5.86 -11.47
N SER A 307 -12.08 -5.06 -10.54
CA SER A 307 -13.00 -5.52 -9.50
C SER A 307 -14.31 -6.05 -10.09
N ALA A 308 -14.86 -5.41 -11.12
CA ALA A 308 -16.06 -5.85 -11.82
C ALA A 308 -15.84 -7.18 -12.56
N GLN A 309 -14.69 -7.36 -13.21
CA GLN A 309 -14.33 -8.62 -13.86
C GLN A 309 -14.20 -9.75 -12.84
N ALA A 310 -13.48 -9.52 -11.73
CA ALA A 310 -13.35 -10.49 -10.65
C ALA A 310 -14.71 -10.86 -10.05
N LEU A 311 -15.61 -9.89 -9.87
CA LEU A 311 -16.97 -10.12 -9.38
C LEU A 311 -17.80 -11.01 -10.32
N ARG A 312 -17.73 -10.75 -11.64
CA ARG A 312 -18.42 -11.56 -12.66
C ARG A 312 -17.90 -13.01 -12.69
N ARG A 313 -16.58 -13.20 -12.68
CA ARG A 313 -15.95 -14.53 -12.68
C ARG A 313 -16.30 -15.32 -11.41
N HIS A 314 -16.24 -14.67 -10.26
CA HIS A 314 -16.62 -15.27 -8.98
C HIS A 314 -18.10 -15.71 -8.96
N ALA A 315 -19.01 -14.91 -9.54
CA ALA A 315 -20.42 -15.25 -9.65
C ALA A 315 -20.65 -16.48 -10.57
N ASN A 316 -19.93 -16.58 -11.69
CA ASN A 316 -20.05 -17.71 -12.63
C ASN A 316 -19.51 -19.02 -12.02
N HIS A 317 -18.39 -18.95 -11.30
CA HIS A 317 -17.82 -20.11 -10.60
C HIS A 317 -18.79 -20.68 -9.55
N CYS A 318 -19.47 -19.81 -8.78
CA CYS A 318 -20.46 -20.25 -7.81
C CYS A 318 -21.70 -20.89 -8.46
N ARG A 319 -22.07 -20.49 -9.69
CA ARG A 319 -23.20 -21.14 -10.43
C ARG A 319 -22.83 -22.52 -10.94
N SER A 320 -21.63 -22.68 -11.50
CA SER A 320 -21.20 -23.99 -12.03
C SER A 320 -21.03 -25.03 -10.93
N SER A 321 -20.61 -24.63 -9.72
CA SER A 321 -20.50 -25.56 -8.58
C SER A 321 -21.83 -25.96 -7.93
N MET A 322 -22.93 -25.26 -8.21
CA MET A 322 -24.28 -25.62 -7.75
C MET A 322 -25.05 -26.49 -8.76
N SER A 323 -24.55 -26.62 -9.98
CA SER A 323 -25.17 -27.44 -11.04
C SER A 323 -24.55 -28.83 -11.18
N GLN A 324 -23.56 -29.15 -10.39
CA GLN A 324 -22.94 -30.48 -10.22
C GLN A 324 -23.42 -31.15 -8.92
#